data_3399eb2f8688c636ff123854f546c0b1
#
_entry.id   3399eb2f8688c636ff123854f546c0b1
#
_cell.length_a   1.000
_cell.length_b   1.000
_cell.length_c   1.000
_cell.angle_alpha   90.00
_cell.angle_beta   90.00
_cell.angle_gamma   90.00
#
_symmetry.space_group_name_H-M   'P 1'
#
loop_
_entity.id
_entity.type
_entity.pdbx_description
1 polymer ?
#
loop_
_entity_poly.entity_id
_entity_poly.type
_entity_poly.pdbx_seq_one_letter_code
_entity_poly.pdbx_strand_id
1 'polypeptide(L)'
;MAISYPVTPPSPFRISRLSLSGFSATSRNVSPFTYQTQQYNWPGQAWSGQVECPPMVRADAEAVIGFLLSVQRGTFYFQDYANPTTRGTVTGTLTVASATANTSTLGISGATGTFAVGDWLQIGSSLYKVIVVNSSTSVELFPALRSSYAAGTSIVYSNAKGIFRLSEPLTNWSIDVAKIYGVGFGIVEDVAQ
;
A
#
# COMPACT_ATOMS: atom_id res chain seq x y z
N MET A 1 28.22 -4.59 -7.62
CA MET A 1 27.50 -4.05 -6.44
C MET A 1 26.16 -4.75 -6.41
N ALA A 2 25.77 -5.36 -5.31
CA ALA A 2 24.46 -6.02 -5.20
C ALA A 2 23.36 -4.97 -5.00
N ILE A 3 22.17 -5.21 -5.57
CA ILE A 3 21.01 -4.34 -5.37
C ILE A 3 20.50 -4.56 -3.93
N SER A 4 20.31 -3.48 -3.19
CA SER A 4 19.72 -3.53 -1.83
C SER A 4 18.22 -3.31 -1.92
N TYR A 5 17.44 -4.18 -1.31
CA TYR A 5 15.99 -4.12 -1.26
C TYR A 5 15.49 -3.69 0.12
N PRO A 6 14.33 -2.99 0.21
CA PRO A 6 13.48 -2.52 -0.88
C PRO A 6 14.07 -1.30 -1.62
N VAL A 7 13.90 -1.27 -2.94
CA VAL A 7 14.37 -0.17 -3.80
C VAL A 7 13.39 1.00 -3.73
N THR A 8 13.90 2.23 -3.78
CA THR A 8 13.06 3.43 -3.91
C THR A 8 12.84 3.76 -5.38
N PRO A 9 11.61 4.02 -5.82
CA PRO A 9 11.33 4.47 -7.19
C PRO A 9 12.15 5.71 -7.58
N PRO A 10 12.48 5.89 -8.87
CA PRO A 10 13.22 7.07 -9.34
C PRO A 10 12.44 8.36 -9.07
N SER A 11 13.13 9.49 -9.01
CA SER A 11 12.51 10.81 -8.88
C SER A 11 12.80 11.64 -10.15
N PRO A 12 11.75 12.20 -10.80
CA PRO A 12 10.33 12.12 -10.46
C PRO A 12 9.68 10.80 -10.91
N PHE A 13 8.91 10.17 -10.05
CA PHE A 13 8.06 9.03 -10.40
C PHE A 13 6.62 9.51 -10.59
N ARG A 14 6.14 9.49 -11.82
CA ARG A 14 4.82 10.00 -12.18
C ARG A 14 3.88 8.87 -12.54
N ILE A 15 2.66 8.94 -12.04
CA ILE A 15 1.59 7.98 -12.29
C ILE A 15 0.44 8.73 -12.97
N SER A 16 -0.05 8.23 -14.11
CA SER A 16 -1.25 8.73 -14.77
C SER A 16 -2.50 8.06 -14.23
N ARG A 17 -2.40 6.78 -13.90
CA ARG A 17 -3.50 6.01 -13.35
C ARG A 17 -2.99 4.99 -12.33
N LEU A 18 -3.69 4.94 -11.20
CA LEU A 18 -3.50 3.94 -10.17
C LEU A 18 -4.85 3.26 -9.89
N SER A 19 -4.90 1.94 -10.08
CA SER A 19 -6.00 1.11 -9.62
C SER A 19 -5.47 0.27 -8.47
N LEU A 20 -5.93 0.53 -7.25
CA LEU A 20 -5.52 -0.19 -6.06
C LEU A 20 -6.71 -0.94 -5.48
N SER A 21 -6.52 -2.22 -5.20
CA SER A 21 -7.53 -3.13 -4.67
C SER A 21 -7.05 -3.74 -3.36
N GLY A 22 -7.94 -3.73 -2.37
CA GLY A 22 -7.73 -4.49 -1.13
C GLY A 22 -8.31 -5.89 -1.29
N PHE A 23 -7.53 -6.89 -1.01
CA PHE A 23 -7.93 -8.31 -1.05
C PHE A 23 -8.08 -8.86 0.37
N SER A 24 -9.15 -9.61 0.61
CA SER A 24 -9.36 -10.39 1.84
C SER A 24 -9.66 -11.84 1.48
N ALA A 25 -8.96 -12.76 2.11
CA ALA A 25 -9.20 -14.19 1.94
C ALA A 25 -10.49 -14.58 2.69
N THR A 26 -11.56 -14.81 1.94
CA THR A 26 -12.86 -15.23 2.48
C THR A 26 -13.37 -16.43 1.72
N SER A 27 -13.99 -17.37 2.43
CA SER A 27 -14.73 -18.49 1.83
C SER A 27 -16.20 -18.34 2.17
N ARG A 28 -17.07 -18.43 1.18
CA ARG A 28 -18.51 -18.35 1.35
C ARG A 28 -19.19 -19.57 0.78
N ASN A 29 -19.95 -20.26 1.62
CA ASN A 29 -20.80 -21.39 1.24
C ASN A 29 -22.27 -21.00 1.40
N VAL A 30 -23.09 -21.35 0.41
CA VAL A 30 -24.54 -21.13 0.45
C VAL A 30 -25.22 -22.50 0.40
N SER A 31 -26.11 -22.76 1.35
CA SER A 31 -26.93 -23.99 1.32
C SER A 31 -27.92 -23.93 0.15
N PRO A 32 -27.92 -24.92 -0.74
CA PRO A 32 -28.88 -24.94 -1.86
C PRO A 32 -30.33 -25.16 -1.43
N PHE A 33 -30.55 -25.65 -0.21
CA PHE A 33 -31.89 -25.95 0.30
C PHE A 33 -32.51 -24.83 1.12
N THR A 34 -31.69 -24.11 1.89
CA THR A 34 -32.21 -23.09 2.83
C THR A 34 -31.73 -21.69 2.46
N TYR A 35 -30.82 -21.55 1.48
CA TYR A 35 -30.11 -20.31 1.10
C TYR A 35 -29.38 -19.65 2.27
N GLN A 36 -29.19 -20.36 3.37
CA GLN A 36 -28.36 -19.87 4.47
C GLN A 36 -26.92 -19.78 4.02
N THR A 37 -26.30 -18.66 4.36
CA THR A 37 -24.91 -18.36 4.00
C THR A 37 -24.02 -18.57 5.22
N GLN A 38 -22.94 -19.33 5.03
CA GLN A 38 -21.86 -19.45 5.98
C GLN A 38 -20.61 -18.83 5.39
N GLN A 39 -20.00 -17.91 6.09
CA GLN A 39 -18.80 -17.22 5.67
C GLN A 39 -17.67 -17.46 6.66
N TYR A 40 -16.53 -17.88 6.14
CA TYR A 40 -15.28 -17.97 6.89
C TYR A 40 -14.33 -16.86 6.42
N ASN A 41 -13.84 -16.08 7.38
CA ASN A 41 -12.88 -15.01 7.13
C ASN A 41 -11.49 -15.48 7.58
N TRP A 42 -10.56 -15.54 6.65
CA TRP A 42 -9.16 -15.84 6.93
C TRP A 42 -8.39 -14.55 7.21
N PRO A 43 -7.31 -14.55 8.00
CA PRO A 43 -6.55 -13.33 8.31
C PRO A 43 -5.75 -12.79 7.11
N GLY A 44 -5.70 -13.54 6.00
CA GLY A 44 -4.98 -13.13 4.79
C GLY A 44 -5.66 -11.92 4.12
N GLN A 45 -5.01 -10.77 4.17
CA GLN A 45 -5.41 -9.54 3.51
C GLN A 45 -4.18 -8.93 2.84
N ALA A 46 -4.32 -8.29 1.69
CA ALA A 46 -3.22 -7.65 0.99
C ALA A 46 -3.72 -6.56 0.04
N TRP A 47 -2.81 -5.69 -0.36
CA TRP A 47 -3.01 -4.74 -1.43
C TRP A 47 -2.50 -5.32 -2.75
N SER A 48 -3.25 -5.08 -3.82
CA SER A 48 -2.82 -5.32 -5.19
C SER A 48 -3.26 -4.17 -6.07
N GLY A 49 -2.58 -3.94 -7.18
CA GLY A 49 -2.96 -2.84 -8.05
C GLY A 49 -2.29 -2.87 -9.42
N GLN A 50 -2.76 -1.96 -10.27
CA GLN A 50 -2.19 -1.67 -11.57
C GLN A 50 -1.78 -0.21 -11.61
N VAL A 51 -0.57 0.03 -12.09
CA VAL A 51 0.05 1.33 -12.23
C VAL A 51 0.29 1.61 -13.70
N GLU A 52 -0.18 2.75 -14.18
CA GLU A 52 0.10 3.27 -15.51
C GLU A 52 0.87 4.58 -15.38
N CYS A 53 1.99 4.68 -16.06
CA CYS A 53 2.75 5.91 -16.14
C CYS A 53 2.23 6.80 -17.29
N PRO A 54 2.34 8.13 -17.18
CA PRO A 54 2.03 9.00 -18.30
C PRO A 54 3.00 8.72 -19.47
N PRO A 55 2.63 9.06 -20.70
CA PRO A 55 3.55 9.02 -21.82
C PRO A 55 4.82 9.82 -21.49
N MET A 56 5.98 9.19 -21.66
CA MET A 56 7.26 9.75 -21.23
C MET A 56 8.26 9.87 -22.38
N VAL A 57 9.12 10.87 -22.29
CA VAL A 57 10.29 10.96 -23.15
C VAL A 57 11.35 9.95 -22.69
N ARG A 58 12.27 9.61 -23.60
CA ARG A 58 13.25 8.56 -23.36
C ARG A 58 14.02 8.71 -22.04
N ALA A 59 14.44 9.90 -21.66
CA ALA A 59 15.26 10.11 -20.47
C ALA A 59 14.52 9.66 -19.18
N ASP A 60 13.24 10.04 -19.05
CA ASP A 60 12.42 9.67 -17.89
C ASP A 60 12.02 8.18 -17.94
N ALA A 61 11.70 7.69 -19.15
CA ALA A 61 11.29 6.31 -19.34
C ALA A 61 12.36 5.29 -19.01
N GLU A 62 13.61 5.52 -19.44
CA GLU A 62 14.73 4.63 -19.18
C GLU A 62 15.02 4.51 -17.67
N ALA A 63 14.83 5.56 -16.89
CA ALA A 63 14.95 5.50 -15.43
C ALA A 63 13.89 4.60 -14.80
N VAL A 64 12.64 4.70 -15.28
CA VAL A 64 11.53 3.85 -14.80
C VAL A 64 11.73 2.40 -15.25
N ILE A 65 12.11 2.16 -16.49
CA ILE A 65 12.39 0.82 -17.02
C ILE A 65 13.55 0.17 -16.23
N GLY A 66 14.65 0.90 -16.03
CA GLY A 66 15.77 0.43 -15.23
C GLY A 66 15.37 0.08 -13.79
N PHE A 67 14.53 0.89 -13.17
CA PHE A 67 13.93 0.59 -11.87
C PHE A 67 13.11 -0.71 -11.93
N LEU A 68 12.17 -0.85 -12.86
CA LEU A 68 11.33 -2.05 -12.98
C LEU A 68 12.15 -3.32 -13.21
N LEU A 69 13.19 -3.25 -14.02
CA LEU A 69 14.11 -4.36 -14.24
C LEU A 69 14.88 -4.72 -12.95
N SER A 70 15.24 -3.72 -12.15
CA SER A 70 15.97 -3.93 -10.88
C SER A 70 15.11 -4.63 -9.83
N VAL A 71 13.80 -4.42 -9.83
CA VAL A 71 12.86 -4.97 -8.82
C VAL A 71 12.15 -6.25 -9.24
N GLN A 72 12.46 -6.81 -10.42
CA GLN A 72 11.85 -8.08 -10.87
C GLN A 72 12.05 -9.24 -9.88
N ARG A 73 13.14 -9.24 -9.13
CA ARG A 73 13.48 -10.28 -8.14
C ARG A 73 13.47 -9.79 -6.71
N GLY A 74 12.93 -8.61 -6.46
CA GLY A 74 12.94 -8.01 -5.15
C GLY A 74 11.74 -7.14 -4.88
N THR A 75 11.88 -6.28 -3.92
CA THR A 75 10.83 -5.44 -3.39
C THR A 75 11.15 -3.96 -3.57
N PHE A 76 10.14 -3.13 -3.50
CA PHE A 76 10.29 -1.68 -3.58
C PHE A 76 9.28 -0.97 -2.69
N TYR A 77 9.57 0.28 -2.34
CA TYR A 77 8.62 1.13 -1.65
C TYR A 77 7.58 1.68 -2.62
N PHE A 78 6.32 1.57 -2.23
CA PHE A 78 5.21 2.15 -2.97
C PHE A 78 4.28 2.93 -2.04
N GLN A 79 3.73 4.03 -2.54
CA GLN A 79 2.78 4.89 -1.85
C GLN A 79 1.65 5.30 -2.78
N ASP A 80 0.57 5.86 -2.23
CA ASP A 80 -0.42 6.55 -3.05
C ASP A 80 0.12 7.94 -3.45
N TYR A 81 0.68 8.01 -4.64
CA TYR A 81 1.27 9.25 -5.16
C TYR A 81 0.24 10.33 -5.47
N ALA A 82 -1.04 9.96 -5.62
CA ALA A 82 -2.11 10.91 -5.85
C ALA A 82 -2.55 11.61 -4.55
N ASN A 83 -2.44 10.91 -3.42
CA ASN A 83 -2.88 11.40 -2.11
C ASN A 83 -1.80 11.17 -1.04
N PRO A 84 -0.67 11.89 -1.12
CA PRO A 84 0.46 11.66 -0.22
C PRO A 84 0.23 12.18 1.20
N THR A 85 -0.80 13.01 1.41
CA THR A 85 -1.14 13.62 2.70
C THR A 85 -2.50 13.16 3.20
N THR A 86 -2.72 13.25 4.50
CA THR A 86 -4.03 12.95 5.10
C THR A 86 -5.07 13.99 4.71
N ARG A 87 -6.33 13.57 4.64
CA ARG A 87 -7.51 14.43 4.51
C ARG A 87 -8.02 14.91 5.86
N GLY A 88 -7.68 14.19 6.93
CA GLY A 88 -8.00 14.56 8.29
C GLY A 88 -7.20 15.77 8.78
N THR A 89 -7.51 16.23 9.99
CA THR A 89 -6.84 17.36 10.66
C THR A 89 -5.69 16.91 11.57
N VAL A 90 -5.32 15.62 11.46
CA VAL A 90 -4.30 15.03 12.33
C VAL A 90 -2.94 15.70 12.13
N THR A 91 -2.31 16.03 13.25
CA THR A 91 -0.95 16.61 13.32
C THR A 91 -0.21 16.05 14.53
N GLY A 92 1.10 16.27 14.57
CA GLY A 92 1.97 15.86 15.67
C GLY A 92 2.84 14.65 15.32
N THR A 93 3.63 14.21 16.29
CA THR A 93 4.44 13.00 16.18
C THR A 93 3.62 11.82 16.72
N LEU A 94 3.11 11.02 15.81
CA LEU A 94 2.22 9.92 16.14
C LEU A 94 3.01 8.66 16.47
N THR A 95 2.56 7.99 17.52
CA THR A 95 3.10 6.70 17.92
C THR A 95 1.97 5.72 18.24
N VAL A 96 2.28 4.44 18.17
CA VAL A 96 1.38 3.37 18.58
C VAL A 96 1.18 3.43 20.10
N ALA A 97 -0.07 3.47 20.53
CA ALA A 97 -0.44 3.26 21.93
C ALA A 97 -0.74 1.78 22.21
N SER A 98 -1.50 1.15 21.29
CA SER A 98 -1.79 -0.29 21.34
C SER A 98 -2.02 -0.83 19.95
N ALA A 99 -1.41 -1.97 19.63
CA ALA A 99 -1.57 -2.65 18.36
C ALA A 99 -1.33 -4.15 18.55
N THR A 100 -2.35 -4.96 18.28
CA THR A 100 -2.27 -6.42 18.35
C THR A 100 -2.36 -7.00 16.95
N ALA A 101 -1.49 -7.94 16.62
CA ALA A 101 -1.52 -8.63 15.34
C ALA A 101 -2.89 -9.22 15.02
N ASN A 102 -3.25 -9.22 13.74
CA ASN A 102 -4.52 -9.72 13.21
C ASN A 102 -5.79 -9.02 13.74
N THR A 103 -5.66 -7.86 14.37
CA THR A 103 -6.80 -6.97 14.70
C THR A 103 -6.83 -5.79 13.75
N SER A 104 -8.00 -5.19 13.56
CA SER A 104 -8.16 -3.97 12.78
C SER A 104 -7.95 -2.71 13.61
N THR A 105 -8.06 -2.79 14.93
CA THR A 105 -8.03 -1.63 15.83
C THR A 105 -6.61 -1.20 16.14
N LEU A 106 -6.32 0.07 15.92
CA LEU A 106 -5.06 0.74 16.26
C LEU A 106 -5.32 1.81 17.30
N GLY A 107 -4.63 1.72 18.44
CA GLY A 107 -4.52 2.80 19.41
C GLY A 107 -3.37 3.73 19.05
N ILE A 108 -3.62 5.05 19.09
CA ILE A 108 -2.70 6.10 18.68
C ILE A 108 -2.41 7.02 19.86
N SER A 109 -1.16 7.45 19.99
CA SER A 109 -0.71 8.45 20.95
C SER A 109 0.00 9.60 20.23
N GLY A 110 -0.02 10.80 20.82
CA GLY A 110 0.64 11.98 20.27
C GLY A 110 -0.11 12.70 19.15
N ALA A 111 -1.34 12.27 18.83
CA ALA A 111 -2.17 12.91 17.82
C ALA A 111 -2.84 14.17 18.36
N THR A 112 -2.81 15.24 17.58
CA THR A 112 -3.70 16.40 17.70
C THR A 112 -4.60 16.42 16.47
N GLY A 113 -5.92 16.61 16.67
CA GLY A 113 -6.91 16.46 15.58
C GLY A 113 -7.32 15.00 15.37
N THR A 114 -7.91 14.72 14.21
CA THR A 114 -8.48 13.40 13.87
C THR A 114 -8.11 13.00 12.46
N PHE A 115 -8.00 11.69 12.22
CA PHE A 115 -7.95 11.13 10.88
C PHE A 115 -9.29 11.26 10.16
N ALA A 116 -9.26 11.17 8.86
CA ALA A 116 -10.45 10.94 8.03
C ALA A 116 -10.47 9.51 7.51
N VAL A 117 -11.67 8.96 7.29
CA VAL A 117 -11.82 7.67 6.62
C VAL A 117 -11.20 7.75 5.22
N GLY A 118 -10.34 6.81 4.91
CA GLY A 118 -9.58 6.76 3.66
C GLY A 118 -8.15 7.31 3.76
N ASP A 119 -7.74 7.86 4.89
CA ASP A 119 -6.35 8.27 5.13
C ASP A 119 -5.41 7.06 5.14
N TRP A 120 -4.18 7.28 4.70
CA TRP A 120 -3.13 6.29 4.70
C TRP A 120 -2.23 6.41 5.93
N LEU A 121 -1.84 5.25 6.46
CA LEU A 121 -0.91 5.12 7.58
C LEU A 121 0.17 4.11 7.23
N GLN A 122 1.37 4.36 7.72
CA GLN A 122 2.47 3.38 7.69
C GLN A 122 2.92 3.10 9.13
N ILE A 123 3.04 1.82 9.45
CA ILE A 123 3.66 1.37 10.69
C ILE A 123 4.74 0.36 10.30
N GLY A 124 5.99 0.66 10.61
CA GLY A 124 7.11 -0.13 10.14
C GLY A 124 7.19 -0.13 8.59
N SER A 125 7.08 -1.30 7.99
CA SER A 125 7.12 -1.51 6.54
C SER A 125 5.73 -1.71 5.90
N SER A 126 4.66 -1.70 6.69
CA SER A 126 3.31 -2.03 6.24
C SER A 126 2.47 -0.79 6.02
N LEU A 127 1.67 -0.83 4.95
CA LEU A 127 0.76 0.24 4.55
C LEU A 127 -0.68 -0.12 4.93
N TYR A 128 -1.35 0.81 5.61
CA TYR A 128 -2.71 0.65 6.10
C TYR A 128 -3.59 1.80 5.64
N LYS A 129 -4.89 1.53 5.50
CA LYS A 129 -5.91 2.54 5.22
C LYS A 129 -6.89 2.62 6.36
N VAL A 130 -7.23 3.82 6.80
CA VAL A 130 -8.24 4.06 7.84
C VAL A 130 -9.62 3.75 7.26
N ILE A 131 -10.34 2.82 7.87
CA ILE A 131 -11.71 2.44 7.47
C ILE A 131 -12.76 2.97 8.41
N VAL A 132 -12.42 3.12 9.72
CA VAL A 132 -13.30 3.72 10.72
C VAL A 132 -12.46 4.61 11.64
N VAL A 133 -13.01 5.75 12.03
CA VAL A 133 -12.44 6.64 13.04
C VAL A 133 -13.32 6.57 14.27
N ASN A 134 -12.86 5.85 15.31
CA ASN A 134 -13.58 5.69 16.57
C ASN A 134 -13.40 6.93 17.48
N SER A 135 -12.19 7.50 17.48
CA SER A 135 -11.85 8.72 18.22
C SER A 135 -10.56 9.33 17.68
N SER A 136 -10.09 10.43 18.26
CA SER A 136 -8.77 11.01 17.94
C SER A 136 -7.59 10.08 18.27
N THR A 137 -7.80 9.09 19.14
CA THR A 137 -6.76 8.15 19.60
C THR A 137 -7.02 6.69 19.20
N SER A 138 -8.08 6.41 18.43
CA SER A 138 -8.42 5.05 18.01
C SER A 138 -9.03 5.04 16.62
N VAL A 139 -8.47 4.22 15.74
CA VAL A 139 -8.94 4.01 14.36
C VAL A 139 -8.98 2.53 14.03
N GLU A 140 -9.81 2.18 13.04
CA GLU A 140 -9.77 0.84 12.44
C GLU A 140 -9.14 0.88 11.06
N LEU A 141 -8.36 -0.13 10.77
CA LEU A 141 -7.48 -0.21 9.61
C LEU A 141 -7.85 -1.39 8.70
N PHE A 142 -7.57 -1.21 7.44
CA PHE A 142 -7.44 -2.27 6.46
C PHE A 142 -6.06 -2.16 5.79
N PRO A 143 -5.34 -3.25 5.64
CA PRO A 143 -5.53 -4.60 6.18
C PRO A 143 -5.48 -4.64 7.72
N ALA A 144 -5.84 -5.78 8.32
CA ALA A 144 -5.59 -6.01 9.74
C ALA A 144 -4.08 -5.88 10.05
N LEU A 145 -3.75 -5.48 11.26
CA LEU A 145 -2.37 -5.26 11.69
C LEU A 145 -1.52 -6.52 11.46
N ARG A 146 -0.43 -6.37 10.72
CA ARG A 146 0.48 -7.46 10.33
C ARG A 146 1.23 -8.04 11.52
N SER A 147 1.53 -7.19 12.48
CA SER A 147 2.30 -7.56 13.68
C SER A 147 1.76 -6.83 14.89
N SER A 148 2.10 -7.34 16.07
CA SER A 148 1.93 -6.57 17.30
C SER A 148 3.06 -5.55 17.37
N TYR A 149 2.69 -4.28 17.40
CA TYR A 149 3.66 -3.19 17.51
C TYR A 149 3.76 -2.72 18.95
N ALA A 150 4.98 -2.52 19.42
CA ALA A 150 5.22 -1.98 20.74
C ALA A 150 4.71 -0.53 20.87
N ALA A 151 4.24 -0.16 22.05
CA ALA A 151 3.92 1.23 22.34
C ALA A 151 5.15 2.12 22.08
N GLY A 152 4.92 3.30 21.51
CA GLY A 152 5.99 4.20 21.08
C GLY A 152 6.51 3.96 19.65
N THR A 153 6.09 2.89 18.96
CA THR A 153 6.44 2.70 17.54
C THR A 153 5.89 3.86 16.71
N SER A 154 6.72 4.43 15.84
CA SER A 154 6.34 5.59 15.01
C SER A 154 5.28 5.22 13.98
N ILE A 155 4.31 6.11 13.81
CA ILE A 155 3.28 6.06 12.78
C ILE A 155 3.55 7.19 11.79
N VAL A 156 3.70 6.83 10.51
CA VAL A 156 3.84 7.79 9.41
C VAL A 156 2.50 7.97 8.72
N TYR A 157 2.04 9.20 8.59
CA TYR A 157 0.74 9.55 7.98
C TYR A 157 0.86 10.53 6.81
N SER A 158 2.07 10.97 6.51
CA SER A 158 2.38 11.75 5.30
C SER A 158 3.40 10.98 4.48
N ASN A 159 3.14 10.82 3.19
CA ASN A 159 3.94 9.96 2.31
C ASN A 159 4.08 8.52 2.85
N ALA A 160 3.00 7.98 3.44
CA ALA A 160 2.97 6.63 3.96
C ALA A 160 3.29 5.62 2.85
N LYS A 161 4.23 4.71 3.11
CA LYS A 161 4.76 3.73 2.15
C LYS A 161 4.55 2.32 2.67
N GLY A 162 4.33 1.40 1.74
CA GLY A 162 4.41 -0.03 1.99
C GLY A 162 5.50 -0.67 1.15
N ILE A 163 5.82 -1.91 1.46
CA ILE A 163 6.71 -2.72 0.65
C ILE A 163 5.88 -3.54 -0.33
N PHE A 164 6.21 -3.41 -1.61
CA PHE A 164 5.54 -4.08 -2.71
C PHE A 164 6.53 -4.84 -3.58
N ARG A 165 6.00 -5.77 -4.37
CA ARG A 165 6.69 -6.45 -5.47
C ARG A 165 5.88 -6.32 -6.75
N LEU A 166 6.48 -6.59 -7.88
CA LEU A 166 5.72 -6.73 -9.12
C LEU A 166 4.79 -7.93 -9.03
N SER A 167 3.56 -7.80 -9.49
CA SER A 167 2.60 -8.92 -9.55
C SER A 167 3.05 -10.02 -10.50
N GLU A 168 3.79 -9.63 -11.55
CA GLU A 168 4.41 -10.53 -12.51
C GLU A 168 5.88 -10.12 -12.73
N PRO A 169 6.80 -11.08 -12.87
CA PRO A 169 8.22 -10.78 -13.10
C PRO A 169 8.50 -10.34 -14.54
N LEU A 170 7.51 -9.81 -15.22
CA LEU A 170 7.56 -9.34 -16.60
C LEU A 170 7.41 -7.82 -16.63
N THR A 171 8.36 -7.15 -17.29
CA THR A 171 8.31 -5.71 -17.52
C THR A 171 8.08 -5.46 -19.00
N ASN A 172 6.94 -4.87 -19.31
CA ASN A 172 6.56 -4.50 -20.68
C ASN A 172 6.54 -2.97 -20.83
N TRP A 173 7.06 -2.50 -21.95
CA TRP A 173 6.95 -1.10 -22.35
C TRP A 173 6.70 -1.03 -23.86
N SER A 174 6.05 0.03 -24.29
CA SER A 174 5.82 0.33 -25.70
C SER A 174 6.53 1.63 -26.10
N ILE A 175 6.93 1.71 -27.34
CA ILE A 175 7.53 2.91 -27.93
C ILE A 175 6.76 3.22 -29.21
N ASP A 176 6.22 4.42 -29.32
CA ASP A 176 5.53 4.86 -30.53
C ASP A 176 6.48 5.49 -31.57
N VAL A 177 5.92 5.86 -32.72
CA VAL A 177 6.66 6.49 -33.82
C VAL A 177 7.25 7.86 -33.41
N ALA A 178 6.61 8.54 -32.46
CA ALA A 178 7.09 9.82 -31.91
C ALA A 178 8.16 9.64 -30.82
N LYS A 179 8.62 8.41 -30.57
CA LYS A 179 9.59 8.04 -29.51
C LYS A 179 9.08 8.36 -28.10
N ILE A 180 7.77 8.22 -27.90
CA ILE A 180 7.11 8.33 -26.62
C ILE A 180 6.95 6.93 -26.04
N TYR A 181 7.30 6.78 -24.78
CA TYR A 181 7.26 5.51 -24.06
C TYR A 181 5.99 5.40 -23.22
N GLY A 182 5.30 4.26 -23.33
CA GLY A 182 4.23 3.86 -22.43
C GLY A 182 4.72 2.74 -21.51
N VAL A 183 4.54 2.89 -20.22
CA VAL A 183 4.93 1.92 -19.19
C VAL A 183 3.77 1.66 -18.27
N GLY A 184 3.44 0.38 -18.07
CA GLY A 184 2.45 -0.07 -17.10
C GLY A 184 2.91 -1.35 -16.41
N PHE A 185 2.57 -1.52 -15.14
CA PHE A 185 2.95 -2.70 -14.36
C PHE A 185 1.96 -2.97 -13.23
N GLY A 186 1.86 -4.23 -12.86
CA GLY A 186 1.07 -4.66 -11.72
C GLY A 186 1.91 -4.72 -10.45
N ILE A 187 1.29 -4.43 -9.32
CA ILE A 187 1.91 -4.45 -8.00
C ILE A 187 1.11 -5.31 -7.04
N VAL A 188 1.79 -5.93 -6.10
CA VAL A 188 1.20 -6.64 -4.97
C VAL A 188 2.00 -6.36 -3.71
N GLU A 189 1.32 -6.19 -2.59
CA GLU A 189 1.98 -5.97 -1.30
C GLU A 189 2.83 -7.19 -0.93
N ASP A 190 4.07 -6.94 -0.52
CA ASP A 190 4.94 -7.97 0.02
C ASP A 190 4.68 -8.10 1.52
N VAL A 191 3.86 -9.07 1.87
CA VAL A 191 3.56 -9.40 3.27
C VAL A 191 4.66 -10.31 3.77
N ALA A 192 5.80 -9.74 4.21
CA ALA A 192 6.81 -10.50 4.91
C ALA A 192 6.28 -10.94 6.28
N GLN A 193 6.42 -12.21 6.58
CA GLN A 193 6.15 -12.79 7.90
C GLN A 193 7.38 -12.66 8.80
#